data_829f7cfac20c98807b1a5e7ae7e24639
#
_entry.id   829f7cfac20c98807b1a5e7ae7e24639
#
_cell.length_a   1.000
_cell.length_b   1.000
_cell.length_c   1.000
_cell.angle_alpha   90.00
_cell.angle_beta   90.00
_cell.angle_gamma   90.00
#
_symmetry.space_group_name_H-M   'P 1'
#
loop_
_entity.id
_entity.type
_entity.pdbx_description
1 polymer ?
#
loop_
_entity_poly.entity_id
_entity_poly.type
_entity_poly.pdbx_seq_one_letter_code
_entity_poly.pdbx_strand_id
1 'polypeptide(L)' 'MKREILIKFGQKVRERRFELGLSQEELATRASVHRTYVGMIERAEKNITLTNIEKIAKALGLSVDEITKL' A
#
# COMPACT_ATOMS: atom_id res chain seq x y z
N MET A 1 3.64 15.41 -12.09
CA MET A 1 4.76 14.44 -11.98
C MET A 1 4.68 13.68 -10.67
N LYS A 2 4.81 12.38 -10.72
CA LYS A 2 4.77 11.54 -9.52
C LYS A 2 6.11 11.55 -8.81
N ARG A 3 6.07 11.62 -7.48
CA ARG A 3 7.30 11.58 -6.68
C ARG A 3 7.85 10.16 -6.66
N GLU A 4 9.17 10.05 -6.75
CA GLU A 4 9.86 8.76 -6.77
C GLU A 4 9.52 7.89 -5.55
N ILE A 5 9.45 8.49 -4.35
CA ILE A 5 9.13 7.74 -3.14
C ILE A 5 7.73 7.13 -3.20
N LEU A 6 6.77 7.83 -3.80
CA LEU A 6 5.41 7.31 -3.95
C LEU A 6 5.38 6.15 -4.94
N ILE A 7 6.19 6.23 -6.00
CA ILE A 7 6.31 5.14 -6.97
C ILE A 7 6.87 3.90 -6.30
N LYS A 8 7.95 4.04 -5.55
CA LYS A 8 8.59 2.92 -4.84
C LYS A 8 7.65 2.31 -3.81
N PHE A 9 6.96 3.14 -3.05
CA PHE A 9 6.01 2.65 -2.06
C PHE A 9 4.85 1.90 -2.70
N GLY A 10 4.29 2.46 -3.77
CA GLY A 10 3.19 1.82 -4.51
C GLY A 10 3.59 0.47 -5.07
N GLN A 11 4.81 0.37 -5.61
CA GLN A 11 5.34 -0.89 -6.12
C GLN A 11 5.49 -1.92 -5.00
N LYS A 12 5.99 -1.50 -3.84
CA LYS A 12 6.15 -2.36 -2.68
C LYS A 12 4.81 -2.94 -2.22
N VAL A 13 3.79 -2.10 -2.13
CA VAL A 13 2.44 -2.51 -1.77
C VAL A 13 1.91 -3.53 -2.77
N ARG A 14 2.04 -3.24 -4.05
CA ARG A 14 1.56 -4.11 -5.11
C ARG A 14 2.26 -5.47 -5.12
N GLU A 15 3.58 -5.49 -4.99
CA GLU A 15 4.35 -6.72 -4.97
C GLU A 15 3.95 -7.59 -3.79
N ARG A 16 3.85 -7.01 -2.59
CA ARG A 16 3.47 -7.76 -1.40
C ARG A 16 2.04 -8.28 -1.51
N ARG A 17 1.14 -7.46 -2.08
CA ARG A 17 -0.22 -7.89 -2.33
C ARG A 17 -0.27 -9.12 -3.23
N PHE A 18 0.51 -9.13 -4.31
CA PHE A 18 0.60 -10.28 -5.20
C PHE A 18 1.19 -11.50 -4.50
N GLU A 19 2.23 -11.32 -3.67
CA GLU A 19 2.82 -12.41 -2.90
C GLU A 19 1.78 -13.10 -2.02
N LEU A 20 0.85 -12.33 -1.48
CA LEU A 20 -0.20 -12.86 -0.60
C LEU A 20 -1.45 -13.33 -1.37
N GLY A 21 -1.46 -13.17 -2.69
CA GLY A 21 -2.60 -13.57 -3.51
C GLY A 21 -3.85 -12.72 -3.29
N LEU A 22 -3.68 -11.45 -2.88
CA LEU A 22 -4.80 -10.56 -2.57
C LEU A 22 -5.16 -9.69 -3.77
N SER A 23 -6.46 -9.46 -3.97
CA SER A 23 -6.93 -8.41 -4.87
C SER A 23 -6.80 -7.06 -4.17
N GLN A 24 -6.92 -5.96 -4.93
CA GLN A 24 -6.95 -4.62 -4.35
C GLN A 24 -8.12 -4.48 -3.37
N GLU A 25 -9.27 -5.05 -3.71
CA GLU A 25 -10.45 -5.02 -2.85
C GLU A 25 -10.22 -5.77 -1.54
N GLU A 26 -9.60 -6.95 -1.61
CA GLU A 26 -9.28 -7.74 -0.42
C GLU A 26 -8.30 -7.00 0.50
N LEU A 27 -7.27 -6.37 -0.07
CA LEU A 27 -6.33 -5.58 0.71
C LEU A 27 -7.05 -4.40 1.36
N ALA A 28 -7.91 -3.71 0.61
CA ALA A 28 -8.67 -2.57 1.13
C ALA A 28 -9.54 -2.98 2.31
N THR A 29 -10.23 -4.12 2.20
CA THR A 29 -11.06 -4.65 3.29
C THR A 29 -10.21 -4.91 4.53
N ARG A 30 -9.07 -5.57 4.38
CA ARG A 30 -8.17 -5.86 5.50
C ARG A 30 -7.62 -4.58 6.15
N ALA A 31 -7.35 -3.57 5.35
CA ALA A 31 -6.78 -2.31 5.82
C ALA A 31 -7.86 -1.31 6.29
N SER A 32 -9.13 -1.64 6.14
CA SER A 32 -10.25 -0.74 6.47
C SER A 32 -10.18 0.58 5.68
N VAL A 33 -9.85 0.49 4.41
CA VAL A 33 -9.84 1.63 3.48
C VAL A 33 -10.65 1.27 2.25
N HIS A 34 -10.95 2.26 1.42
CA HIS A 34 -11.67 2.02 0.16
C HIS A 34 -10.71 1.44 -0.88
N ARG A 35 -11.24 0.52 -1.74
CA ARG A 35 -10.43 -0.09 -2.81
C ARG A 35 -9.84 0.94 -3.77
N THR A 36 -10.56 2.03 -4.02
CA THR A 36 -10.08 3.11 -4.86
C THR A 36 -8.79 3.71 -4.30
N TYR A 37 -8.71 3.81 -2.97
CA TYR A 37 -7.52 4.33 -2.29
C TYR A 37 -6.31 3.41 -2.51
N VAL A 38 -6.51 2.09 -2.42
CA VAL A 38 -5.44 1.12 -2.69
C VAL A 38 -4.92 1.29 -4.12
N GLY A 39 -5.82 1.40 -5.09
CA GLY A 39 -5.43 1.62 -6.49
C GLY A 39 -4.63 2.91 -6.66
N MET A 40 -5.04 4.00 -6.00
CA MET A 40 -4.32 5.27 -6.06
C MET A 40 -2.92 5.17 -5.45
N ILE A 41 -2.77 4.43 -4.36
CA ILE A 41 -1.47 4.19 -3.73
C ILE A 41 -0.56 3.45 -4.71
N GLU A 42 -1.06 2.37 -5.30
CA GLU A 42 -0.25 1.54 -6.21
C GLU A 42 0.16 2.28 -7.48
N ARG A 43 -0.66 3.24 -7.92
CA ARG A 43 -0.34 4.08 -9.09
C ARG A 43 0.44 5.34 -8.73
N ALA A 44 0.82 5.50 -7.46
CA ALA A 44 1.54 6.67 -6.96
C ALA A 44 0.77 7.98 -7.16
N GLU A 45 -0.56 7.92 -7.08
CA GLU A 45 -1.44 9.06 -7.30
C GLU A 45 -1.88 9.72 -5.99
N LYS A 46 -1.48 9.17 -4.85
CA LYS A 46 -1.92 9.64 -3.55
C LYS A 46 -0.74 9.74 -2.58
N ASN A 47 -0.63 10.88 -1.94
CA ASN A 47 0.32 11.04 -0.84
C ASN A 47 -0.33 10.39 0.39
N ILE A 48 0.34 9.39 0.94
CA ILE A 48 -0.25 8.57 2.00
C ILE A 48 0.16 9.07 3.38
N THR A 49 -0.79 9.09 4.32
CA THR A 49 -0.51 9.49 5.71
C THR A 49 0.18 8.36 6.45
N LEU A 50 0.90 8.70 7.52
CA LEU A 50 1.57 7.71 8.35
C LEU A 50 0.59 6.70 8.94
N THR A 51 -0.59 7.16 9.36
CA THR A 51 -1.64 6.28 9.87
C THR A 51 -2.08 5.26 8.83
N ASN A 52 -2.24 5.69 7.59
CA ASN A 52 -2.64 4.79 6.52
C ASN A 52 -1.51 3.85 6.10
N ILE A 53 -0.26 4.29 6.18
CA ILE A 53 0.90 3.41 5.97
C ILE A 53 0.83 2.26 6.98
N GLU A 54 0.54 2.55 8.24
CA GLU A 54 0.43 1.53 9.27
C GLU A 54 -0.71 0.55 8.97
N LYS A 55 -1.87 1.06 8.56
CA LYS A 55 -3.02 0.21 8.20
C LYS A 55 -2.69 -0.75 7.06
N ILE A 56 -2.06 -0.21 6.02
CA ILE A 56 -1.68 -1.00 4.84
C ILE A 56 -0.62 -2.04 5.22
N ALA A 57 0.39 -1.63 6.00
CA ALA A 57 1.44 -2.54 6.45
C ALA A 57 0.86 -3.72 7.22
N LYS A 58 0.01 -3.46 8.20
CA LYS A 58 -0.63 -4.51 9.00
C LYS A 58 -1.44 -5.47 8.13
N ALA A 59 -2.19 -4.92 7.19
CA ALA A 59 -3.01 -5.73 6.28
C ALA A 59 -2.15 -6.65 5.41
N LEU A 60 -0.91 -6.25 5.15
CA LEU A 60 0.05 -7.04 4.35
C LEU A 60 0.96 -7.91 5.24
N GLY A 61 0.75 -7.92 6.55
CA GLY A 61 1.58 -8.69 7.47
C GLY A 61 2.98 -8.13 7.63
N LEU A 62 3.16 -6.83 7.45
CA LEU A 62 4.45 -6.15 7.55
C LEU A 62 4.43 -5.12 8.67
N SER A 63 5.61 -4.83 9.21
CA SER A 63 5.77 -3.67 10.08
C SER A 63 5.93 -2.40 9.23
N VAL A 64 5.77 -1.24 9.87
CA VAL A 64 6.03 0.04 9.19
C VAL A 64 7.48 0.10 8.69
N ASP A 65 8.41 -0.40 9.49
CA ASP A 65 9.82 -0.51 9.10
C ASP A 65 10.00 -1.29 7.81
N GLU A 66 9.35 -2.45 7.72
CA GLU A 66 9.48 -3.32 6.56
C GLU A 66 8.88 -2.71 5.31
N ILE A 67 7.67 -2.13 5.41
CA ILE A 67 7.00 -1.59 4.24
C ILE A 67 7.66 -0.30 3.74
N THR A 68 8.36 0.42 4.62
CA THR A 68 9.05 1.67 4.24
C THR A 68 10.52 1.47 3.88
N LYS A 69 10.98 0.24 3.81
CA LYS A 69 12.31 -0.09 3.29
C LYS A 69 12.26 -0.02 1.78
N LEU A 70 12.55 1.14 1.26
CA LEU A 70 12.47 1.44 -0.16
C LEU A 70 13.86 1.71 -0.74
#